data_7fdca4d4abbe5b1a5e64cad22474334b
#
_entry.id   7fdca4d4abbe5b1a5e64cad22474334b
#
_cell.length_a   1.000
_cell.length_b   1.000
_cell.length_c   1.000
_cell.angle_alpha   90.00
_cell.angle_beta   90.00
_cell.angle_gamma   90.00
#
_symmetry.space_group_name_H-M   'P 1'
#
loop_
_entity.id
_entity.type
_entity.pdbx_description
1 polymer ?
#
loop_
_entity_poly.entity_id
_entity_poly.type
_entity_poly.pdbx_seq_one_letter_code
_entity_poly.pdbx_strand_id
1 'polypeptide(L)'
;MKHIRLLFAAALALGLMGVASAQGKGPTKDLILKGDAKCTTCHDEADKPQVLNIGRTKHGTIADKRVGTCTACHGESKQHIAEAEGGSKTPAAPDVGFGKKSKTPMTARSEACLTCHQGGDRSHWQASTHANRDTACTSCHQVHTSHDQARDKFGQSDVCFACHKEQRSQINKPWHHPVREGKMGCSDCHNVHGDNPKQLNRASTNEVCYTCHMEKRGPFVHNHQPVTEDCSICHNPHGSVIAGLLKQRAPYLCQECHSHTSHPGQTPGIPVDGLRTSSTSRLGTIARGCLNCHTNIHGGNSTVNSATAGRFRR
;
A
#
# COMPACT_ATOMS: atom_id res chain seq x y z
N MET A 1 -50.16 -51.19 -6.22
CA MET A 1 -49.57 -50.04 -5.50
C MET A 1 -48.65 -50.50 -4.35
N LYS A 2 -47.80 -51.49 -4.59
CA LYS A 2 -46.84 -52.01 -3.56
C LYS A 2 -45.39 -52.02 -4.01
N HIS A 3 -45.06 -51.50 -5.21
CA HIS A 3 -43.70 -51.51 -5.76
C HIS A 3 -43.00 -50.14 -5.81
N ILE A 4 -43.65 -49.07 -5.39
CA ILE A 4 -43.08 -47.69 -5.40
C ILE A 4 -42.38 -47.31 -4.08
N ARG A 5 -42.57 -48.09 -2.99
CA ARG A 5 -41.97 -47.77 -1.68
C ARG A 5 -40.57 -48.36 -1.46
N LEU A 6 -40.06 -49.18 -2.34
CA LEU A 6 -38.70 -49.78 -2.18
C LEU A 6 -37.57 -49.01 -2.88
N LEU A 7 -37.88 -48.06 -3.75
CA LEU A 7 -36.87 -47.31 -4.48
C LEU A 7 -36.43 -46.01 -3.79
N PHE A 8 -37.13 -45.57 -2.74
CA PHE A 8 -36.74 -44.38 -1.96
C PHE A 8 -35.85 -44.68 -0.77
N ALA A 9 -35.72 -45.94 -0.35
CA ALA A 9 -34.85 -46.32 0.79
C ALA A 9 -33.39 -46.56 0.36
N ALA A 10 -33.13 -46.79 -0.92
CA ALA A 10 -31.76 -47.03 -1.42
C ALA A 10 -30.99 -45.74 -1.77
N ALA A 11 -31.69 -44.62 -1.94
CA ALA A 11 -31.04 -43.31 -2.28
C ALA A 11 -30.55 -42.52 -1.06
N LEU A 12 -30.94 -42.91 0.15
CA LEU A 12 -30.55 -42.18 1.39
C LEU A 12 -29.31 -42.78 2.08
N ALA A 13 -28.82 -43.93 1.61
CA ALA A 13 -27.66 -44.59 2.21
C ALA A 13 -26.31 -44.28 1.53
N LEU A 14 -26.32 -43.49 0.43
CA LEU A 14 -25.08 -43.09 -0.27
C LEU A 14 -24.62 -41.66 0.00
N GLY A 15 -25.25 -40.95 0.91
CA GLY A 15 -24.97 -39.54 1.23
C GLY A 15 -24.03 -39.30 2.42
N LEU A 16 -23.48 -40.33 3.05
CA LEU A 16 -22.61 -40.24 4.20
C LEU A 16 -21.19 -40.78 3.93
N MET A 17 -20.68 -40.55 2.73
CA MET A 17 -19.24 -40.65 2.54
C MET A 17 -18.61 -39.36 3.08
N GLY A 18 -17.97 -39.52 4.25
CA GLY A 18 -17.38 -38.47 5.04
C GLY A 18 -16.53 -37.54 4.20
N VAL A 19 -16.73 -36.28 4.41
CA VAL A 19 -15.71 -35.26 4.15
C VAL A 19 -14.52 -35.63 5.02
N ALA A 20 -13.58 -36.38 4.46
CA ALA A 20 -12.28 -36.56 5.05
C ALA A 20 -11.67 -35.15 5.11
N SER A 21 -11.75 -34.54 6.29
CA SER A 21 -10.97 -33.38 6.61
C SER A 21 -9.53 -33.75 6.32
N ALA A 22 -8.97 -33.20 5.25
CA ALA A 22 -7.55 -33.22 5.03
C ALA A 22 -6.93 -32.41 6.18
N GLN A 23 -6.70 -33.09 7.30
CA GLN A 23 -5.82 -32.59 8.34
C GLN A 23 -4.48 -32.40 7.66
N GLY A 24 -4.14 -31.14 7.41
CA GLY A 24 -2.84 -30.81 6.86
C GLY A 24 -1.80 -31.47 7.74
N LYS A 25 -1.09 -32.45 7.16
CA LYS A 25 0.08 -33.05 7.83
C LYS A 25 0.96 -31.88 8.25
N GLY A 26 1.24 -31.79 9.54
CA GLY A 26 2.25 -30.86 10.06
C GLY A 26 3.55 -30.98 9.27
N PRO A 27 4.45 -30.03 9.42
CA PRO A 27 5.75 -30.10 8.74
C PRO A 27 6.41 -31.44 9.05
N THR A 28 6.74 -32.18 8.03
CA THR A 28 7.43 -33.46 8.18
C THR A 28 8.90 -33.20 8.57
N LYS A 29 9.49 -34.10 9.35
CA LYS A 29 10.92 -34.04 9.78
C LYS A 29 11.92 -33.89 8.61
N ASP A 30 11.46 -34.09 7.38
CA ASP A 30 12.28 -33.95 6.17
C ASP A 30 12.60 -32.49 5.80
N LEU A 31 12.04 -31.50 6.53
CA LEU A 31 12.33 -30.07 6.37
C LEU A 31 13.49 -29.58 7.25
N ILE A 32 14.33 -30.47 7.74
CA ILE A 32 15.59 -30.08 8.37
C ILE A 32 16.48 -29.47 7.29
N LEU A 33 16.63 -28.17 7.34
CA LEU A 33 17.57 -27.45 6.46
C LEU A 33 18.98 -27.95 6.79
N LYS A 34 19.72 -28.44 5.78
CA LYS A 34 21.10 -28.88 5.98
C LYS A 34 21.89 -27.75 6.63
N GLY A 35 22.55 -28.03 7.75
CA GLY A 35 23.29 -27.05 8.53
C GLY A 35 22.53 -26.45 9.72
N ASP A 36 21.23 -26.68 9.83
CA ASP A 36 20.40 -26.13 10.90
C ASP A 36 19.96 -27.20 11.93
N ALA A 37 20.47 -28.42 11.82
CA ALA A 37 20.15 -29.52 12.71
C ALA A 37 20.31 -29.15 14.20
N LYS A 38 21.34 -28.33 14.52
CA LYS A 38 21.57 -27.82 15.87
C LYS A 38 20.43 -26.96 16.41
N CYS A 39 19.66 -26.30 15.54
CA CYS A 39 18.53 -25.47 15.91
C CYS A 39 17.24 -26.32 15.99
N THR A 40 17.03 -27.18 14.98
CA THR A 40 15.80 -27.98 14.88
C THR A 40 15.73 -29.16 15.85
N THR A 41 16.82 -29.45 16.55
CA THR A 41 16.79 -30.39 17.69
C THR A 41 15.88 -29.92 18.81
N CYS A 42 15.79 -28.60 19.05
CA CYS A 42 14.97 -28.01 20.11
C CYS A 42 13.77 -27.25 19.52
N HIS A 43 13.90 -26.63 18.32
CA HIS A 43 12.81 -25.93 17.65
C HIS A 43 12.09 -26.88 16.68
N ASP A 44 11.28 -27.75 17.22
CA ASP A 44 10.51 -28.77 16.49
C ASP A 44 9.01 -28.46 16.39
N GLU A 45 8.26 -29.40 15.84
CA GLU A 45 6.79 -29.27 15.68
C GLU A 45 6.05 -29.25 17.02
N ALA A 46 6.62 -29.82 18.07
CA ALA A 46 5.97 -29.91 19.37
C ALA A 46 6.15 -28.61 20.17
N ASP A 47 7.35 -28.00 20.13
CA ASP A 47 7.67 -26.81 20.92
C ASP A 47 7.30 -25.51 20.23
N LYS A 48 7.78 -25.31 18.98
CA LYS A 48 7.59 -24.05 18.24
C LYS A 48 7.30 -24.26 16.74
N PRO A 49 6.15 -24.86 16.40
CA PRO A 49 5.83 -25.20 15.00
C PRO A 49 5.87 -23.99 14.06
N GLN A 50 5.63 -22.78 14.55
CA GLN A 50 5.69 -21.56 13.76
C GLN A 50 7.10 -21.24 13.24
N VAL A 51 8.15 -21.65 13.93
CA VAL A 51 9.53 -21.46 13.49
C VAL A 51 9.79 -22.27 12.22
N LEU A 52 9.26 -23.50 12.16
CA LEU A 52 9.41 -24.39 11.03
C LEU A 52 8.61 -23.97 9.78
N ASN A 53 7.70 -23.03 9.90
CA ASN A 53 6.97 -22.51 8.75
C ASN A 53 7.89 -21.83 7.73
N ILE A 54 9.13 -21.50 8.07
CA ILE A 54 10.12 -21.04 7.09
C ILE A 54 10.31 -22.04 5.96
N GLY A 55 10.22 -23.36 6.25
CA GLY A 55 10.29 -24.43 5.26
C GLY A 55 9.21 -24.36 4.17
N ARG A 56 8.13 -23.62 4.40
CA ARG A 56 7.03 -23.39 3.46
C ARG A 56 7.22 -22.10 2.65
N THR A 57 8.32 -21.40 2.84
CA THR A 57 8.65 -20.13 2.17
C THR A 57 9.77 -20.34 1.16
N LYS A 58 10.04 -19.33 0.37
CA LYS A 58 11.21 -19.33 -0.52
C LYS A 58 12.54 -19.43 0.24
N HIS A 59 12.60 -18.94 1.49
CA HIS A 59 13.77 -19.06 2.36
C HIS A 59 13.98 -20.49 2.87
N GLY A 60 13.00 -21.36 2.81
CA GLY A 60 13.11 -22.78 3.16
C GLY A 60 13.26 -23.72 1.97
N THR A 61 13.46 -23.20 0.76
CA THR A 61 13.58 -24.03 -0.47
C THR A 61 14.98 -24.63 -0.56
N ILE A 62 15.15 -25.86 -0.11
CA ILE A 62 16.44 -26.60 -0.06
C ILE A 62 17.14 -26.70 -1.44
N ALA A 63 16.37 -26.73 -2.52
CA ALA A 63 16.89 -26.79 -3.89
C ALA A 63 17.60 -25.50 -4.32
N ASP A 64 17.30 -24.38 -3.69
CA ASP A 64 17.95 -23.10 -3.99
C ASP A 64 19.18 -22.90 -3.08
N LYS A 65 20.37 -23.04 -3.66
CA LYS A 65 21.63 -22.89 -2.91
C LYS A 65 21.88 -21.48 -2.35
N ARG A 66 21.07 -20.50 -2.74
CA ARG A 66 21.13 -19.12 -2.24
C ARG A 66 20.36 -18.94 -0.94
N VAL A 67 19.56 -19.93 -0.56
CA VAL A 67 18.78 -19.89 0.68
C VAL A 67 19.70 -19.96 1.87
N GLY A 68 19.56 -19.01 2.78
CA GLY A 68 20.31 -18.98 4.03
C GLY A 68 19.79 -20.01 5.02
N THR A 69 20.71 -20.49 5.87
CA THR A 69 20.40 -21.32 7.04
C THR A 69 19.84 -20.46 8.18
N CYS A 70 19.35 -21.07 9.27
CA CYS A 70 18.94 -20.35 10.47
C CYS A 70 20.04 -19.42 10.97
N THR A 71 21.29 -19.91 10.98
CA THR A 71 22.46 -19.13 11.40
C THR A 71 22.80 -17.96 10.49
N ALA A 72 22.45 -18.02 9.21
CA ALA A 72 22.66 -16.88 8.29
C ALA A 72 21.85 -15.63 8.72
N CYS A 73 20.71 -15.83 9.38
CA CYS A 73 19.88 -14.74 9.88
C CYS A 73 20.10 -14.50 11.38
N HIS A 74 20.15 -15.56 12.18
CA HIS A 74 20.17 -15.49 13.64
C HIS A 74 21.57 -15.53 14.28
N GLY A 75 22.62 -15.67 13.48
CA GLY A 75 24.00 -15.88 13.98
C GLY A 75 24.23 -17.28 14.50
N GLU A 76 25.46 -17.56 14.93
CA GLU A 76 25.83 -18.87 15.48
C GLU A 76 25.13 -19.20 16.82
N SER A 77 24.74 -18.19 17.57
CA SER A 77 23.93 -18.25 18.79
C SER A 77 24.48 -19.26 19.82
N LYS A 78 25.81 -19.34 19.95
CA LYS A 78 26.51 -20.34 20.78
C LYS A 78 26.05 -20.30 22.23
N GLN A 79 25.89 -19.12 22.80
CA GLN A 79 25.44 -18.97 24.18
C GLN A 79 24.00 -19.46 24.35
N HIS A 80 23.10 -19.09 23.41
CA HIS A 80 21.73 -19.58 23.41
C HIS A 80 21.66 -21.09 23.40
N ILE A 81 22.46 -21.74 22.54
CA ILE A 81 22.49 -23.21 22.40
C ILE A 81 23.03 -23.83 23.69
N ALA A 82 24.16 -23.37 24.19
CA ALA A 82 24.78 -23.95 25.39
C ALA A 82 23.90 -23.85 26.64
N GLU A 83 23.19 -22.72 26.83
CA GLU A 83 22.28 -22.54 27.93
C GLU A 83 21.02 -23.42 27.79
N ALA A 84 20.51 -23.60 26.55
CA ALA A 84 19.36 -24.47 26.29
C ALA A 84 19.73 -25.96 26.52
N GLU A 85 20.90 -26.40 26.04
CA GLU A 85 21.42 -27.76 26.30
C GLU A 85 21.68 -28.01 27.80
N GLY A 86 22.08 -26.96 28.54
CA GLY A 86 22.24 -26.98 30.00
C GLY A 86 20.91 -27.00 30.77
N GLY A 87 19.78 -27.05 30.09
CA GLY A 87 18.45 -27.18 30.71
C GLY A 87 17.85 -25.83 31.16
N SER A 88 18.37 -24.69 30.72
CA SER A 88 17.81 -23.39 31.02
C SER A 88 16.41 -23.27 30.40
N LYS A 89 15.41 -22.90 31.19
CA LYS A 89 14.04 -22.61 30.74
C LYS A 89 13.94 -21.27 30.00
N THR A 90 14.91 -20.40 30.17
CA THR A 90 14.98 -19.06 29.56
C THR A 90 16.40 -18.79 29.08
N PRO A 91 16.86 -19.52 28.05
CA PRO A 91 18.20 -19.32 27.53
C PRO A 91 18.37 -17.89 27.00
N ALA A 92 19.61 -17.42 26.86
CA ALA A 92 19.95 -16.14 26.24
C ALA A 92 19.26 -16.05 24.88
N ALA A 93 18.98 -14.81 24.43
CA ALA A 93 18.47 -14.63 23.08
C ALA A 93 19.49 -15.05 22.04
N PRO A 94 19.08 -15.45 20.81
CA PRO A 94 20.00 -15.65 19.70
C PRO A 94 20.77 -14.36 19.40
N ASP A 95 21.96 -14.49 18.76
CA ASP A 95 22.83 -13.34 18.47
C ASP A 95 22.07 -12.24 17.73
N VAL A 96 21.22 -12.60 16.78
CA VAL A 96 20.29 -11.68 16.10
C VAL A 96 18.86 -12.12 16.33
N GLY A 97 18.17 -11.39 17.17
CA GLY A 97 16.75 -11.59 17.45
C GLY A 97 15.87 -10.60 16.66
N PHE A 98 14.78 -11.08 16.09
CA PHE A 98 13.86 -10.29 15.26
C PHE A 98 12.52 -9.98 15.93
N GLY A 99 12.27 -10.50 17.11
CA GLY A 99 11.02 -10.29 17.83
C GLY A 99 10.82 -8.82 18.23
N LYS A 100 9.56 -8.44 18.46
CA LYS A 100 9.19 -7.06 18.89
C LYS A 100 9.90 -6.59 20.15
N LYS A 101 10.28 -7.52 21.03
CA LYS A 101 11.00 -7.24 22.29
C LYS A 101 12.51 -7.47 22.18
N SER A 102 13.03 -7.72 20.97
CA SER A 102 14.46 -7.96 20.78
C SER A 102 15.26 -6.72 21.12
N LYS A 103 16.38 -6.93 21.80
CA LYS A 103 17.38 -5.89 22.09
C LYS A 103 18.39 -5.72 20.96
N THR A 104 18.34 -6.57 19.92
CA THR A 104 19.23 -6.45 18.75
C THR A 104 18.95 -5.14 18.02
N PRO A 105 19.96 -4.31 17.77
CA PRO A 105 19.81 -3.05 17.04
C PRO A 105 19.14 -3.24 15.68
N MET A 106 18.37 -2.26 15.23
CA MET A 106 17.67 -2.28 13.93
C MET A 106 18.65 -2.52 12.77
N THR A 107 19.82 -1.87 12.82
CA THR A 107 20.87 -2.04 11.81
C THR A 107 21.29 -3.49 11.66
N ALA A 108 21.63 -4.17 12.77
CA ALA A 108 22.01 -5.58 12.75
C ALA A 108 20.87 -6.50 12.24
N ARG A 109 19.62 -6.21 12.63
CA ARG A 109 18.46 -6.96 12.12
C ARG A 109 18.26 -6.75 10.62
N SER A 110 18.45 -5.54 10.11
CA SER A 110 18.30 -5.24 8.69
C SER A 110 19.49 -5.80 7.89
N GLU A 111 20.69 -5.76 8.45
CA GLU A 111 21.92 -6.24 7.81
C GLU A 111 21.85 -7.73 7.52
N ALA A 112 21.30 -8.54 8.42
CA ALA A 112 21.04 -9.95 8.18
C ALA A 112 20.22 -10.21 6.90
N CYS A 113 19.31 -9.33 6.53
CA CYS A 113 18.55 -9.42 5.30
C CYS A 113 19.34 -8.86 4.09
N LEU A 114 20.06 -7.76 4.31
CA LEU A 114 20.79 -7.05 3.26
C LEU A 114 22.02 -7.81 2.75
N THR A 115 22.49 -8.83 3.45
CA THR A 115 23.53 -9.74 2.91
C THR A 115 23.12 -10.34 1.56
N CYS A 116 21.83 -10.54 1.33
CA CYS A 116 21.27 -11.10 0.10
C CYS A 116 20.34 -10.12 -0.64
N HIS A 117 19.60 -9.27 0.08
CA HIS A 117 18.57 -8.38 -0.46
C HIS A 117 19.10 -6.96 -0.73
N GLN A 118 20.08 -6.81 -1.63
CA GLN A 118 20.75 -5.53 -1.93
C GLN A 118 20.22 -4.80 -3.17
N GLY A 119 19.50 -5.49 -4.06
CA GLY A 119 19.14 -4.96 -5.37
C GLY A 119 17.69 -4.50 -5.53
N GLY A 120 17.41 -3.92 -6.69
CA GLY A 120 16.07 -3.44 -7.07
C GLY A 120 15.61 -2.29 -6.18
N ASP A 121 14.35 -2.28 -5.82
CA ASP A 121 13.73 -1.21 -5.02
C ASP A 121 14.38 -1.00 -3.64
N ARG A 122 15.27 -1.90 -3.19
CA ARG A 122 15.97 -1.84 -1.90
C ARG A 122 17.36 -1.20 -1.97
N SER A 123 17.85 -0.87 -3.15
CA SER A 123 19.20 -0.33 -3.35
C SER A 123 19.50 0.89 -2.49
N HIS A 124 18.49 1.68 -2.18
CA HIS A 124 18.61 2.91 -1.39
C HIS A 124 18.02 2.78 0.03
N TRP A 125 17.88 1.55 0.53
CA TRP A 125 17.27 1.30 1.85
C TRP A 125 17.90 2.14 2.97
N GLN A 126 19.23 2.21 3.02
CA GLN A 126 19.93 2.92 4.09
C GLN A 126 19.65 4.43 4.11
N ALA A 127 19.31 5.02 2.95
CA ALA A 127 18.91 6.42 2.84
C ALA A 127 17.41 6.64 3.01
N SER A 128 16.63 5.56 3.12
CA SER A 128 15.16 5.65 3.24
C SER A 128 14.73 6.25 4.57
N THR A 129 13.56 6.88 4.56
CA THR A 129 12.97 7.45 5.78
C THR A 129 12.70 6.36 6.84
N HIS A 130 12.34 5.15 6.42
CA HIS A 130 12.08 4.04 7.34
C HIS A 130 13.36 3.56 8.03
N ALA A 131 14.46 3.40 7.29
CA ALA A 131 15.76 3.05 7.89
C ALA A 131 16.23 4.14 8.87
N ASN A 132 16.10 5.41 8.50
CA ASN A 132 16.48 6.55 9.35
C ASN A 132 15.58 6.74 10.59
N ARG A 133 14.49 5.96 10.69
CA ARG A 133 13.58 5.94 11.84
C ARG A 133 13.55 4.58 12.54
N ASP A 134 14.67 3.89 12.54
CA ASP A 134 14.84 2.61 13.22
C ASP A 134 13.77 1.55 12.88
N THR A 135 13.31 1.54 11.62
CA THR A 135 12.37 0.54 11.15
C THR A 135 13.14 -0.62 10.51
N ALA A 136 13.14 -1.79 11.15
CA ALA A 136 13.77 -2.97 10.59
C ALA A 136 12.91 -3.62 9.49
N CYS A 137 13.52 -4.40 8.61
CA CYS A 137 12.81 -5.17 7.58
C CYS A 137 11.67 -5.99 8.19
N THR A 138 11.91 -6.60 9.35
CA THR A 138 10.92 -7.43 10.08
C THR A 138 9.85 -6.64 10.80
N SER A 139 9.90 -5.31 10.79
CA SER A 139 8.78 -4.49 11.25
C SER A 139 7.57 -4.58 10.31
N CYS A 140 7.82 -4.91 9.05
CA CYS A 140 6.80 -5.07 8.02
C CYS A 140 6.74 -6.50 7.48
N HIS A 141 7.90 -7.13 7.24
CA HIS A 141 8.01 -8.45 6.64
C HIS A 141 8.06 -9.58 7.67
N GLN A 142 7.41 -10.69 7.34
CA GLN A 142 7.43 -11.91 8.14
C GLN A 142 8.00 -13.06 7.32
N VAL A 143 9.09 -13.68 7.79
CA VAL A 143 9.79 -14.76 7.07
C VAL A 143 9.37 -16.15 7.53
N HIS A 144 8.87 -16.31 8.75
CA HIS A 144 8.38 -17.58 9.30
C HIS A 144 6.89 -17.79 9.00
N THR A 145 6.41 -17.30 7.86
CA THR A 145 5.05 -17.51 7.39
C THR A 145 5.04 -17.72 5.88
N SER A 146 4.15 -18.57 5.41
CA SER A 146 3.95 -18.78 3.97
C SER A 146 3.36 -17.57 3.25
N HIS A 147 2.76 -16.65 4.00
CA HIS A 147 2.09 -15.48 3.48
C HIS A 147 2.58 -14.22 4.18
N ASP A 148 3.35 -13.42 3.48
CA ASP A 148 3.85 -12.13 3.96
C ASP A 148 2.87 -11.01 3.56
N GLN A 149 2.11 -10.51 4.52
CA GLN A 149 1.09 -9.47 4.30
C GLN A 149 1.63 -8.20 3.68
N ALA A 150 2.91 -7.84 3.96
CA ALA A 150 3.52 -6.65 3.36
C ALA A 150 3.66 -6.75 1.83
N ARG A 151 3.58 -7.95 1.26
CA ARG A 151 3.69 -8.23 -0.18
C ARG A 151 2.34 -8.49 -0.85
N ASP A 152 1.27 -8.52 -0.10
CA ASP A 152 -0.07 -8.76 -0.59
C ASP A 152 -0.87 -7.47 -0.63
N LYS A 153 -1.49 -7.15 -1.76
CA LYS A 153 -2.28 -5.92 -1.92
C LYS A 153 -3.40 -5.79 -0.90
N PHE A 154 -4.04 -6.90 -0.52
CA PHE A 154 -5.07 -6.90 0.52
C PHE A 154 -4.52 -6.66 1.92
N GLY A 155 -3.42 -7.36 2.27
CA GLY A 155 -2.84 -7.32 3.60
C GLY A 155 -1.93 -6.12 3.84
N GLN A 156 -1.34 -5.57 2.78
CA GLN A 156 -0.31 -4.53 2.86
C GLN A 156 -0.78 -3.29 3.63
N SER A 157 -2.01 -2.84 3.38
CA SER A 157 -2.56 -1.65 4.02
C SER A 157 -2.61 -1.78 5.54
N ASP A 158 -2.94 -2.95 6.08
CA ASP A 158 -3.00 -3.17 7.52
C ASP A 158 -1.62 -3.09 8.16
N VAL A 159 -0.59 -3.61 7.48
CA VAL A 159 0.80 -3.48 7.92
C VAL A 159 1.19 -2.00 8.00
N CYS A 160 0.92 -1.23 6.95
CA CYS A 160 1.25 0.20 6.91
C CYS A 160 0.46 1.01 7.95
N PHE A 161 -0.83 0.73 8.10
CA PHE A 161 -1.73 1.44 9.00
C PHE A 161 -1.46 1.18 10.49
N ALA A 162 -0.61 0.23 10.83
CA ALA A 162 -0.11 0.09 12.20
C ALA A 162 0.54 1.39 12.69
N CYS A 163 1.25 2.10 11.80
CA CYS A 163 1.92 3.36 12.09
C CYS A 163 1.27 4.56 11.39
N HIS A 164 0.84 4.42 10.13
CA HIS A 164 0.29 5.49 9.29
C HIS A 164 -1.21 5.73 9.54
N LYS A 165 -1.53 6.26 10.73
CA LYS A 165 -2.92 6.44 11.20
C LYS A 165 -3.69 7.49 10.41
N GLU A 166 -3.01 8.55 9.98
CA GLU A 166 -3.61 9.61 9.17
C GLU A 166 -4.04 9.06 7.81
N GLN A 167 -3.15 8.35 7.12
CA GLN A 167 -3.45 7.75 5.82
C GLN A 167 -4.58 6.72 5.92
N ARG A 168 -4.62 5.96 7.01
CA ARG A 168 -5.76 5.09 7.33
C ARG A 168 -7.07 5.87 7.39
N SER A 169 -7.07 7.02 8.08
CA SER A 169 -8.26 7.88 8.15
C SER A 169 -8.66 8.41 6.78
N GLN A 170 -7.68 8.85 5.99
CA GLN A 170 -7.92 9.40 4.66
C GLN A 170 -8.50 8.36 3.69
N ILE A 171 -7.93 7.16 3.63
CA ILE A 171 -8.41 6.06 2.78
C ILE A 171 -9.85 5.61 3.14
N ASN A 172 -10.33 5.90 4.34
CA ASN A 172 -11.70 5.61 4.74
C ASN A 172 -12.71 6.69 4.32
N LYS A 173 -12.27 7.79 3.71
CA LYS A 173 -13.19 8.82 3.20
C LYS A 173 -13.98 8.34 1.98
N PRO A 174 -15.15 8.97 1.67
CA PRO A 174 -16.01 8.54 0.56
C PRO A 174 -15.32 8.45 -0.81
N TRP A 175 -14.38 9.37 -1.07
CA TRP A 175 -13.60 9.39 -2.30
C TRP A 175 -12.16 9.02 -1.99
N HIS A 176 -11.71 7.86 -2.46
CA HIS A 176 -10.37 7.33 -2.24
C HIS A 176 -9.96 6.41 -3.40
N HIS A 177 -8.68 6.16 -3.54
CA HIS A 177 -8.22 5.08 -4.42
C HIS A 177 -8.58 3.73 -3.81
N PRO A 178 -8.84 2.69 -4.62
CA PRO A 178 -9.40 1.41 -4.17
C PRO A 178 -8.37 0.53 -3.44
N VAL A 179 -7.75 1.09 -2.40
CA VAL A 179 -6.79 0.40 -1.52
C VAL A 179 -7.52 -0.55 -0.58
N ARG A 180 -8.65 -0.13 -0.02
CA ARG A 180 -9.48 -0.96 0.85
C ARG A 180 -10.05 -2.18 0.12
N GLU A 181 -10.34 -2.01 -1.15
CA GLU A 181 -10.88 -3.04 -2.03
C GLU A 181 -9.79 -4.00 -2.55
N GLY A 182 -8.53 -3.82 -2.13
CA GLY A 182 -7.39 -4.64 -2.52
C GLY A 182 -7.02 -4.55 -4.02
N LYS A 183 -7.58 -3.57 -4.74
CA LYS A 183 -7.25 -3.35 -6.16
C LYS A 183 -5.94 -2.58 -6.30
N MET A 184 -5.59 -1.80 -5.29
CA MET A 184 -4.33 -1.07 -5.19
C MET A 184 -3.66 -1.33 -3.85
N GLY A 185 -2.33 -1.34 -3.84
CA GLY A 185 -1.52 -1.35 -2.63
C GLY A 185 -0.81 -0.01 -2.43
N CYS A 186 -0.31 0.24 -1.22
CA CYS A 186 0.51 1.41 -0.94
C CYS A 186 1.75 1.45 -1.85
N SER A 187 2.32 0.28 -2.16
CA SER A 187 3.48 0.11 -3.03
C SER A 187 3.23 0.40 -4.52
N ASP A 188 1.98 0.54 -4.97
CA ASP A 188 1.71 0.97 -6.34
C ASP A 188 2.13 2.43 -6.57
N CYS A 189 2.21 3.23 -5.48
CA CYS A 189 2.66 4.62 -5.51
C CYS A 189 3.96 4.86 -4.75
N HIS A 190 4.24 4.09 -3.70
CA HIS A 190 5.36 4.30 -2.80
C HIS A 190 6.41 3.20 -2.92
N ASN A 191 7.69 3.58 -2.94
CA ASN A 191 8.80 2.68 -2.65
C ASN A 191 9.30 2.94 -1.22
N VAL A 192 8.81 2.17 -0.27
CA VAL A 192 9.16 2.30 1.15
C VAL A 192 10.62 1.99 1.46
N HIS A 193 11.33 1.36 0.52
CA HIS A 193 12.74 1.05 0.61
C HIS A 193 13.63 2.10 -0.06
N GLY A 194 13.04 3.06 -0.77
CA GLY A 194 13.74 4.08 -1.53
C GLY A 194 13.92 5.40 -0.77
N ASP A 195 14.60 6.32 -1.42
CA ASP A 195 14.96 7.65 -0.92
C ASP A 195 14.32 8.79 -1.72
N ASN A 196 13.48 8.49 -2.70
CA ASN A 196 12.74 9.51 -3.43
C ASN A 196 11.87 10.36 -2.49
N PRO A 197 11.63 11.64 -2.82
CA PRO A 197 10.74 12.51 -2.04
C PRO A 197 9.38 11.82 -1.77
N LYS A 198 8.88 11.94 -0.55
CA LYS A 198 7.64 11.25 -0.09
C LYS A 198 7.71 9.72 -0.26
N GLN A 199 8.89 9.15 -0.44
CA GLN A 199 9.13 7.73 -0.77
C GLN A 199 8.30 7.24 -1.96
N LEU A 200 8.17 8.05 -2.99
CA LEU A 200 7.47 7.67 -4.21
C LEU A 200 8.28 6.66 -5.02
N ASN A 201 7.59 5.81 -5.77
CA ASN A 201 8.24 4.87 -6.69
C ASN A 201 8.70 5.52 -8.01
N ARG A 202 8.51 6.85 -8.15
CA ARG A 202 8.98 7.70 -9.23
C ARG A 202 9.57 8.99 -8.66
N ALA A 203 10.25 9.74 -9.50
CA ALA A 203 10.93 10.98 -9.09
C ALA A 203 9.97 12.09 -8.62
N SER A 204 8.74 12.10 -9.09
CA SER A 204 7.74 13.12 -8.72
C SER A 204 6.35 12.55 -8.53
N THR A 205 5.47 13.30 -7.87
CA THR A 205 4.05 12.98 -7.71
C THR A 205 3.38 12.77 -9.07
N ASN A 206 3.63 13.65 -10.02
CA ASN A 206 3.04 13.60 -11.35
C ASN A 206 3.43 12.32 -12.10
N GLU A 207 4.69 11.94 -12.06
CA GLU A 207 5.16 10.71 -12.69
C GLU A 207 4.50 9.45 -12.10
N VAL A 208 4.23 9.45 -10.80
CA VAL A 208 3.43 8.37 -10.18
C VAL A 208 2.00 8.37 -10.72
N CYS A 209 1.35 9.53 -10.72
CA CYS A 209 -0.05 9.65 -11.18
C CYS A 209 -0.20 9.23 -12.65
N TYR A 210 0.74 9.61 -13.48
CA TYR A 210 0.73 9.29 -14.91
C TYR A 210 0.92 7.81 -15.24
N THR A 211 1.33 6.97 -14.29
CA THR A 211 1.36 5.52 -14.53
C THR A 211 -0.02 4.93 -14.81
N CYS A 212 -1.08 5.58 -14.30
CA CYS A 212 -2.48 5.17 -14.50
C CYS A 212 -3.30 6.27 -15.19
N HIS A 213 -3.01 7.55 -14.94
CA HIS A 213 -3.73 8.71 -15.46
C HIS A 213 -3.00 9.36 -16.65
N MET A 214 -2.63 8.53 -17.63
CA MET A 214 -1.89 8.97 -18.83
C MET A 214 -2.59 10.10 -19.59
N GLU A 215 -3.92 10.11 -19.60
CA GLU A 215 -4.74 11.12 -20.28
C GLU A 215 -4.60 12.53 -19.69
N LYS A 216 -4.05 12.63 -18.46
CA LYS A 216 -3.77 13.94 -17.83
C LYS A 216 -2.35 14.45 -18.09
N ARG A 217 -1.50 13.64 -18.71
CA ARG A 217 -0.11 14.01 -19.01
C ARG A 217 -0.01 15.00 -20.17
N GLY A 218 -0.88 14.88 -21.15
CA GLY A 218 -0.77 15.62 -22.39
C GLY A 218 0.13 14.91 -23.41
N PRO A 219 0.70 15.64 -24.38
CA PRO A 219 0.85 17.10 -24.47
C PRO A 219 -0.45 17.85 -24.75
N PHE A 220 -0.59 19.05 -24.16
CA PHE A 220 -1.69 19.96 -24.43
C PHE A 220 -1.17 21.25 -25.03
N VAL A 221 -1.96 21.85 -25.92
CA VAL A 221 -1.63 23.17 -26.51
C VAL A 221 -1.64 24.25 -25.40
N HIS A 222 -2.57 24.12 -24.47
CA HIS A 222 -2.70 25.00 -23.32
C HIS A 222 -2.56 24.19 -22.04
N ASN A 223 -1.42 24.31 -21.39
CA ASN A 223 -1.16 23.70 -20.10
C ASN A 223 -1.66 24.59 -18.96
N HIS A 224 -2.22 23.96 -17.93
CA HIS A 224 -2.48 24.62 -16.66
C HIS A 224 -1.28 24.38 -15.73
N GLN A 225 -0.58 25.45 -15.37
CA GLN A 225 0.70 25.36 -14.67
C GLN A 225 0.66 24.49 -13.40
N PRO A 226 -0.30 24.62 -12.47
CA PRO A 226 -0.34 23.78 -11.27
C PRO A 226 -0.46 22.28 -11.59
N VAL A 227 -1.11 21.92 -12.70
CA VAL A 227 -1.24 20.53 -13.14
C VAL A 227 0.10 19.96 -13.58
N THR A 228 0.92 20.77 -14.22
CA THR A 228 2.27 20.35 -14.66
C THR A 228 3.27 20.31 -13.51
N GLU A 229 3.03 21.05 -12.42
CA GLU A 229 3.90 21.09 -11.25
C GLU A 229 3.67 19.91 -10.30
N ASP A 230 2.49 19.79 -9.72
CA ASP A 230 2.16 18.71 -8.79
C ASP A 230 0.64 18.48 -8.69
N CYS A 231 0.17 17.29 -9.04
CA CYS A 231 -1.24 16.91 -8.93
C CYS A 231 -1.77 17.07 -7.49
N SER A 232 -0.89 16.94 -6.50
CA SER A 232 -1.28 17.10 -5.09
C SER A 232 -1.53 18.55 -4.66
N ILE A 233 -1.36 19.54 -5.54
CA ILE A 233 -1.84 20.91 -5.29
C ILE A 233 -3.37 20.87 -5.11
N CYS A 234 -4.07 20.20 -6.00
CA CYS A 234 -5.54 20.14 -6.02
C CYS A 234 -6.12 18.86 -5.41
N HIS A 235 -5.41 17.75 -5.50
CA HIS A 235 -5.88 16.42 -5.11
C HIS A 235 -5.22 15.89 -3.84
N ASN A 236 -6.00 15.16 -3.02
CA ASN A 236 -5.47 14.32 -1.94
C ASN A 236 -5.56 12.86 -2.37
N PRO A 237 -4.45 12.23 -2.78
CA PRO A 237 -4.48 10.89 -3.34
C PRO A 237 -4.91 9.79 -2.36
N HIS A 238 -4.78 10.02 -1.06
CA HIS A 238 -5.21 9.06 -0.05
C HIS A 238 -6.71 9.08 0.21
N GLY A 239 -7.36 10.24 0.00
CA GLY A 239 -8.81 10.32 0.11
C GLY A 239 -9.34 11.68 0.53
N SER A 240 -10.55 11.96 0.11
CA SER A 240 -11.26 13.21 0.34
C SER A 240 -12.74 12.97 0.59
N VAL A 241 -13.38 13.94 1.23
CA VAL A 241 -14.84 14.02 1.32
C VAL A 241 -15.45 14.66 0.06
N ILE A 242 -14.61 15.12 -0.87
CA ILE A 242 -15.05 15.83 -2.07
C ILE A 242 -14.75 14.95 -3.29
N ALA A 243 -15.70 14.92 -4.21
CA ALA A 243 -15.58 14.17 -5.46
C ALA A 243 -14.28 14.47 -6.20
N GLY A 244 -13.72 13.45 -6.88
CA GLY A 244 -12.47 13.58 -7.61
C GLY A 244 -11.24 13.76 -6.72
N LEU A 245 -11.32 13.38 -5.44
CA LEU A 245 -10.22 13.53 -4.47
C LEU A 245 -9.78 14.98 -4.24
N LEU A 246 -10.63 15.96 -4.51
CA LEU A 246 -10.26 17.37 -4.36
C LEU A 246 -10.04 17.73 -2.88
N LYS A 247 -9.07 18.61 -2.62
CA LYS A 247 -8.79 19.14 -1.28
C LYS A 247 -9.89 20.08 -0.81
N GLN A 248 -10.40 20.89 -1.72
CA GLN A 248 -11.50 21.84 -1.48
C GLN A 248 -12.49 21.79 -2.64
N ARG A 249 -13.71 22.29 -2.39
CA ARG A 249 -14.72 22.43 -3.44
C ARG A 249 -14.44 23.67 -4.29
N ALA A 250 -14.74 23.57 -5.59
CA ALA A 250 -14.89 24.77 -6.40
C ALA A 250 -16.07 25.64 -5.86
N PRO A 251 -15.98 26.95 -5.84
CA PRO A 251 -14.93 27.78 -6.41
C PRO A 251 -13.69 27.97 -5.52
N TYR A 252 -13.76 27.60 -4.23
CA TYR A 252 -12.72 27.94 -3.23
C TYR A 252 -11.33 27.43 -3.63
N LEU A 253 -11.25 26.18 -4.11
CA LEU A 253 -9.97 25.61 -4.60
C LEU A 253 -9.35 26.46 -5.69
N CYS A 254 -10.15 26.98 -6.60
CA CYS A 254 -9.66 27.81 -7.71
C CYS A 254 -9.22 29.21 -7.21
N GLN A 255 -9.95 29.73 -6.21
CA GLN A 255 -9.72 31.06 -5.64
C GLN A 255 -8.46 31.14 -4.76
N GLU A 256 -7.84 30.03 -4.43
CA GLU A 256 -6.51 30.05 -3.79
C GLU A 256 -5.43 30.73 -4.67
N CYS A 257 -5.62 30.71 -6.00
CA CYS A 257 -4.70 31.31 -6.97
C CYS A 257 -5.36 32.32 -7.90
N HIS A 258 -6.66 32.17 -8.17
CA HIS A 258 -7.37 32.98 -9.15
C HIS A 258 -8.28 34.03 -8.47
N SER A 259 -8.03 35.29 -8.79
CA SER A 259 -8.95 36.38 -8.47
C SER A 259 -10.23 36.25 -9.31
N HIS A 260 -11.38 36.54 -8.69
CA HIS A 260 -12.68 36.53 -9.37
C HIS A 260 -13.16 37.94 -9.76
N THR A 261 -12.37 38.98 -9.51
CA THR A 261 -12.80 40.40 -9.55
C THR A 261 -13.17 40.93 -10.93
N SER A 262 -12.83 40.29 -12.00
CA SER A 262 -13.18 40.74 -13.36
C SER A 262 -13.78 39.63 -14.20
N HIS A 263 -14.25 38.60 -13.54
CA HIS A 263 -14.70 37.39 -14.22
C HIS A 263 -16.23 37.36 -14.29
N PRO A 264 -16.84 36.86 -15.40
CA PRO A 264 -18.29 36.64 -15.49
C PRO A 264 -18.89 35.78 -14.37
N GLY A 265 -18.04 35.09 -13.61
CA GLY A 265 -18.39 34.28 -12.47
C GLY A 265 -18.53 35.01 -11.14
N GLN A 266 -18.27 36.31 -11.08
CA GLN A 266 -18.67 37.08 -9.90
C GLN A 266 -20.16 36.90 -9.68
N THR A 267 -20.53 36.72 -8.42
CA THR A 267 -21.95 36.71 -8.05
C THR A 267 -22.54 37.99 -8.57
N PRO A 268 -23.48 37.93 -9.52
CA PRO A 268 -24.15 39.14 -9.96
C PRO A 268 -24.79 39.77 -8.70
N GLY A 269 -24.47 40.99 -8.44
CA GLY A 269 -25.14 41.72 -7.39
C GLY A 269 -26.64 41.58 -7.61
N ILE A 270 -27.38 41.27 -6.59
CA ILE A 270 -28.86 41.38 -6.61
C ILE A 270 -29.13 42.82 -7.00
N PRO A 271 -29.90 43.10 -8.07
CA PRO A 271 -30.23 44.45 -8.40
C PRO A 271 -30.97 45.05 -7.22
N VAL A 272 -30.32 45.89 -6.49
CA VAL A 272 -30.99 46.76 -5.53
C VAL A 272 -31.42 47.98 -6.31
N ASP A 273 -32.68 48.24 -6.32
CA ASP A 273 -33.29 49.47 -6.84
C ASP A 273 -33.19 49.72 -8.34
N GLY A 274 -33.47 48.73 -9.16
CA GLY A 274 -33.66 48.95 -10.60
C GLY A 274 -32.42 49.36 -11.42
N LEU A 275 -31.27 49.48 -10.81
CA LEU A 275 -30.01 49.73 -11.50
C LEU A 275 -29.52 48.43 -12.18
N ARG A 276 -29.90 48.27 -13.42
CA ARG A 276 -29.32 47.26 -14.33
C ARG A 276 -27.96 47.71 -14.80
N THR A 277 -26.91 47.26 -14.16
CA THR A 277 -25.61 47.24 -14.84
C THR A 277 -25.59 46.03 -15.77
N SER A 278 -25.09 46.21 -16.97
CA SER A 278 -25.09 45.21 -18.06
C SER A 278 -24.42 43.86 -17.72
N SER A 279 -23.77 43.78 -16.59
CA SER A 279 -23.09 42.60 -16.06
C SER A 279 -23.90 41.76 -15.05
N THR A 280 -25.10 42.25 -14.65
CA THR A 280 -25.88 41.72 -13.50
C THR A 280 -26.89 40.62 -13.83
N SER A 281 -27.09 40.31 -15.09
CA SER A 281 -28.20 39.43 -15.49
C SER A 281 -27.91 37.93 -15.47
N ARG A 282 -26.79 37.52 -14.97
CA ARG A 282 -26.43 36.08 -14.98
C ARG A 282 -26.40 35.48 -13.60
N LEU A 283 -27.60 35.49 -13.01
CA LEU A 283 -27.84 34.94 -11.68
C LEU A 283 -27.53 33.45 -11.57
N GLY A 284 -26.85 33.13 -10.51
CA GLY A 284 -26.92 31.85 -9.84
C GLY A 284 -26.17 30.65 -10.40
N THR A 285 -26.01 30.54 -11.70
CA THR A 285 -25.35 29.37 -12.30
C THR A 285 -23.84 29.45 -12.19
N ILE A 286 -23.33 30.66 -12.22
CA ILE A 286 -21.91 30.97 -12.28
C ILE A 286 -21.25 30.90 -10.90
N ALA A 287 -21.98 31.24 -9.85
CA ALA A 287 -21.52 31.10 -8.47
C ALA A 287 -21.31 29.62 -8.02
N ARG A 288 -21.82 28.67 -8.79
CA ARG A 288 -21.80 27.25 -8.43
C ARG A 288 -20.57 26.48 -8.87
N GLY A 289 -19.72 27.03 -9.72
CA GLY A 289 -18.48 26.37 -10.01
C GLY A 289 -17.80 26.80 -11.32
N CYS A 290 -16.54 27.03 -11.22
CA CYS A 290 -15.66 27.33 -12.36
C CYS A 290 -15.74 26.21 -13.42
N LEU A 291 -15.94 24.97 -12.96
CA LEU A 291 -16.00 23.76 -13.80
C LEU A 291 -17.25 23.70 -14.71
N ASN A 292 -18.25 24.55 -14.51
CA ASN A 292 -19.38 24.66 -15.44
C ASN A 292 -18.95 25.16 -16.83
N CYS A 293 -17.88 25.92 -16.88
CA CYS A 293 -17.30 26.48 -18.11
C CYS A 293 -15.87 25.97 -18.38
N HIS A 294 -15.05 25.85 -17.33
CA HIS A 294 -13.66 25.40 -17.42
C HIS A 294 -13.54 23.89 -17.19
N THR A 295 -14.01 23.11 -18.16
CA THR A 295 -14.05 21.62 -18.03
C THR A 295 -12.71 20.95 -18.27
N ASN A 296 -11.81 21.57 -19.03
CA ASN A 296 -10.51 21.02 -19.41
C ASN A 296 -9.38 21.56 -18.51
N ILE A 297 -9.61 21.59 -17.22
CA ILE A 297 -8.69 22.18 -16.24
C ILE A 297 -7.29 21.53 -16.23
N HIS A 298 -7.19 20.26 -16.62
CA HIS A 298 -5.90 19.57 -16.68
C HIS A 298 -5.06 19.91 -17.90
N GLY A 299 -5.65 20.58 -18.88
CA GLY A 299 -5.06 20.99 -20.13
C GLY A 299 -6.06 20.95 -21.27
N GLY A 300 -5.93 21.85 -22.22
CA GLY A 300 -6.85 21.99 -23.34
C GLY A 300 -6.13 22.09 -24.69
N ASN A 301 -6.79 21.56 -25.73
CA ASN A 301 -6.33 21.62 -27.11
C ASN A 301 -7.22 22.53 -27.96
N SER A 302 -8.00 23.41 -27.34
CA SER A 302 -8.87 24.34 -28.06
C SER A 302 -8.03 25.30 -28.91
N THR A 303 -8.37 25.39 -30.18
CA THR A 303 -7.77 26.35 -31.16
C THR A 303 -8.46 27.71 -31.12
N VAL A 304 -9.52 27.86 -30.34
CA VAL A 304 -10.21 29.15 -30.19
C VAL A 304 -9.27 30.12 -29.51
N ASN A 305 -8.86 31.14 -30.30
CA ASN A 305 -8.00 32.20 -29.80
C ASN A 305 -8.70 32.93 -28.65
N SER A 306 -8.13 32.83 -27.47
CA SER A 306 -8.75 33.45 -26.33
C SER A 306 -7.73 34.03 -25.39
N ALA A 307 -7.53 35.30 -25.54
CA ALA A 307 -7.29 36.14 -24.39
C ALA A 307 -8.41 35.98 -23.33
N THR A 308 -9.51 35.34 -23.65
CA THR A 308 -10.75 35.30 -22.89
C THR A 308 -11.27 33.87 -22.68
N ALA A 309 -10.60 33.01 -21.92
CA ALA A 309 -11.23 31.84 -21.33
C ALA A 309 -11.53 30.60 -22.22
N GLY A 310 -11.23 30.58 -23.53
CA GLY A 310 -11.47 29.40 -24.37
C GLY A 310 -10.48 28.25 -24.14
N ARG A 311 -9.35 28.53 -23.54
CA ARG A 311 -8.23 27.57 -23.41
C ARG A 311 -8.57 26.28 -22.66
N PHE A 312 -9.45 26.36 -21.68
CA PHE A 312 -9.85 25.24 -20.82
C PHE A 312 -11.35 24.91 -20.95
N ARG A 313 -11.99 25.38 -22.02
CA ARG A 313 -13.36 25.00 -22.39
C ARG A 313 -13.34 23.78 -23.30
N ARG A 314 -14.43 23.05 -23.30
CA ARG A 314 -14.69 21.94 -24.21
C ARG A 314 -14.92 22.44 -25.63
#